data_5a5a004fe558769be2b2c20d545ff48b
#
_entry.id   5a5a004fe558769be2b2c20d545ff48b
#
_cell.length_a   1.000
_cell.length_b   1.000
_cell.length_c   1.000
_cell.angle_alpha   90.00
_cell.angle_beta   90.00
_cell.angle_gamma   90.00
#
_symmetry.space_group_name_H-M   'P 1'
#
loop_
_entity.id
_entity.type
_entity.pdbx_description
1 polymer ?
#
loop_
_entity_poly.entity_id
_entity_poly.type
_entity_poly.pdbx_seq_one_letter_code
_entity_poly.pdbx_strand_id
1 'polypeptide(L)'
;VGTTITSTNIKAEYDKIYAKIPAEVLESGEMPTIYAPYSHKQLITIFNNNVANYKDAFAINGDSYGFNGLNIVFVPVPENVVLCARKSHLFWVTDLVSDVNRMQMDKIANNQDKMFLKNVMSIGAHVGNQKFNVLYVG
;
A
#
# COMPACT_ATOMS: atom_id res chain seq x y z
N VAL A 1 -3.39 13.25 -13.94
CA VAL A 1 -1.94 12.99 -13.83
C VAL A 1 -1.43 13.95 -12.77
N GLY A 2 -0.82 13.42 -11.73
CA GLY A 2 -0.26 14.21 -10.64
C GLY A 2 1.12 14.77 -10.98
N THR A 3 1.68 15.52 -10.06
CA THR A 3 3.03 16.08 -10.16
C THR A 3 3.99 15.20 -9.37
N THR A 4 5.24 15.08 -9.83
CA THR A 4 6.28 14.38 -9.07
C THR A 4 6.35 14.89 -7.64
N ILE A 5 6.29 13.99 -6.66
CA ILE A 5 6.30 14.33 -5.24
C ILE A 5 7.73 14.61 -4.79
N THR A 6 7.92 15.79 -4.20
CA THR A 6 9.20 16.28 -3.66
C THR A 6 9.04 16.69 -2.19
N SER A 7 10.15 16.93 -1.49
CA SER A 7 10.10 17.39 -0.11
C SER A 7 9.41 18.76 0.09
N THR A 8 9.24 19.53 -0.97
CA THR A 8 8.58 20.85 -0.90
C THR A 8 7.08 20.78 -1.15
N ASN A 9 6.62 19.87 -2.01
CA ASN A 9 5.21 19.79 -2.41
C ASN A 9 4.45 18.60 -1.77
N ILE A 10 5.13 17.72 -1.04
CA ILE A 10 4.56 16.49 -0.49
C ILE A 10 3.27 16.75 0.31
N LYS A 11 3.24 17.77 1.15
CA LYS A 11 2.04 18.13 1.91
C LYS A 11 0.87 18.49 0.98
N ALA A 12 1.11 19.33 -0.02
CA ALA A 12 0.07 19.78 -0.95
C ALA A 12 -0.51 18.59 -1.77
N GLU A 13 0.34 17.65 -2.16
CA GLU A 13 -0.12 16.45 -2.89
C GLU A 13 -0.91 15.51 -1.98
N TYR A 14 -0.49 15.34 -0.72
CA TYR A 14 -1.25 14.56 0.26
C TYR A 14 -2.58 15.24 0.66
N ASP A 15 -2.64 16.57 0.71
CA ASP A 15 -3.89 17.32 0.89
C ASP A 15 -4.88 17.05 -0.26
N LYS A 16 -4.38 16.98 -1.51
CA LYS A 16 -5.21 16.62 -2.68
C LYS A 16 -5.77 15.19 -2.59
N ILE A 17 -4.94 14.24 -2.13
CA ILE A 17 -5.36 12.85 -1.91
C ILE A 17 -6.46 12.83 -0.84
N TYR A 18 -6.23 13.50 0.29
CA TYR A 18 -7.18 13.58 1.39
C TYR A 18 -8.52 14.19 0.95
N ALA A 19 -8.49 15.28 0.19
CA ALA A 19 -9.68 15.97 -0.31
C ALA A 19 -10.51 15.12 -1.29
N LYS A 20 -9.91 14.08 -1.89
CA LYS A 20 -10.61 13.16 -2.80
C LYS A 20 -11.24 11.96 -2.09
N ILE A 21 -10.98 11.77 -0.80
CA ILE A 21 -11.59 10.69 -0.04
C ILE A 21 -13.08 11.00 0.14
N PRO A 22 -14.00 10.11 -0.27
CA PRO A 22 -15.42 10.32 -0.06
C PRO A 22 -15.78 10.42 1.43
N ALA A 23 -16.71 11.29 1.80
CA ALA A 23 -17.17 11.45 3.19
C ALA A 23 -17.68 10.13 3.78
N GLU A 24 -18.39 9.33 3.00
CA GLU A 24 -18.88 7.99 3.37
C GLU A 24 -17.76 7.04 3.86
N VAL A 25 -16.53 7.26 3.37
CA VAL A 25 -15.35 6.48 3.79
C VAL A 25 -14.86 6.94 5.16
N LEU A 26 -14.89 8.24 5.42
CA LEU A 26 -14.44 8.81 6.70
C LEU A 26 -15.47 8.58 7.83
N GLU A 27 -16.76 8.54 7.51
CA GLU A 27 -17.84 8.28 8.45
C GLU A 27 -17.97 6.80 8.87
N SER A 28 -17.44 5.90 8.06
CA SER A 28 -17.44 4.49 8.40
C SER A 28 -16.43 4.18 9.50
N GLY A 29 -16.71 3.29 10.39
CA GLY A 29 -15.85 2.95 11.52
C GLY A 29 -14.45 2.41 11.17
N GLU A 30 -14.16 2.14 9.87
CA GLU A 30 -12.84 1.73 9.39
C GLU A 30 -12.16 2.88 8.65
N MET A 31 -11.17 3.49 9.29
CA MET A 31 -10.38 4.56 8.66
C MET A 31 -9.52 4.01 7.52
N PRO A 32 -9.47 4.69 6.37
CA PRO A 32 -8.61 4.31 5.27
C PRO A 32 -7.13 4.46 5.63
N THR A 33 -6.30 3.65 5.03
CA THR A 33 -4.84 3.69 5.18
C THR A 33 -4.22 4.19 3.89
N ILE A 34 -3.22 5.05 4.01
CA ILE A 34 -2.43 5.56 2.88
C ILE A 34 -1.24 4.61 2.67
N TYR A 35 -1.18 4.00 1.51
CA TYR A 35 -0.05 3.17 1.07
C TYR A 35 0.84 3.99 0.16
N ALA A 36 2.07 4.20 0.58
CA ALA A 36 3.03 5.09 -0.10
C ALA A 36 4.38 4.38 -0.33
N PRO A 37 5.18 4.81 -1.32
CA PRO A 37 6.51 4.26 -1.53
C PRO A 37 7.46 4.64 -0.38
N TYR A 38 8.50 3.82 -0.18
CA TYR A 38 9.51 4.07 0.86
C TYR A 38 10.25 5.41 0.71
N SER A 39 10.40 5.92 -0.52
CA SER A 39 10.99 7.23 -0.78
C SER A 39 10.26 8.37 -0.06
N HIS A 40 8.94 8.25 0.10
CA HIS A 40 8.14 9.26 0.81
C HIS A 40 8.48 9.35 2.31
N LYS A 41 8.98 8.28 2.93
CA LYS A 41 9.45 8.31 4.32
C LYS A 41 10.54 9.38 4.51
N GLN A 42 11.51 9.41 3.60
CA GLN A 42 12.59 10.42 3.62
C GLN A 42 12.05 11.83 3.34
N LEU A 43 11.18 11.96 2.33
CA LEU A 43 10.61 13.26 1.96
C LEU A 43 9.78 13.87 3.09
N ILE A 44 8.99 13.07 3.82
CA ILE A 44 8.21 13.49 4.99
C ILE A 44 9.13 13.96 6.11
N THR A 45 10.21 13.22 6.38
CA THR A 45 11.18 13.59 7.41
C THR A 45 11.87 14.92 7.08
N ILE A 46 12.30 15.10 5.81
CA ILE A 46 12.91 16.35 5.35
C ILE A 46 11.89 17.50 5.44
N PHE A 47 10.65 17.29 5.02
CA PHE A 47 9.59 18.27 5.10
C PHE A 47 9.36 18.73 6.55
N ASN A 48 9.18 17.81 7.49
CA ASN A 48 8.95 18.13 8.90
C ASN A 48 10.15 18.87 9.54
N ASN A 49 11.38 18.58 9.11
CA ASN A 49 12.56 19.26 9.62
C ASN A 49 12.70 20.70 9.09
N ASN A 50 12.25 20.94 7.85
CA ASN A 50 12.44 22.23 7.18
C ASN A 50 11.33 23.25 7.48
N VAL A 51 10.15 22.80 7.93
CA VAL A 51 8.97 23.67 8.06
C VAL A 51 8.53 23.71 9.52
N ALA A 52 9.06 24.67 10.26
CA ALA A 52 8.79 24.84 11.71
C ALA A 52 7.30 24.99 12.06
N ASN A 53 6.48 25.52 11.15
CA ASN A 53 5.05 25.81 11.38
C ASN A 53 4.11 24.65 10.99
N TYR A 54 4.61 23.55 10.42
CA TYR A 54 3.81 22.42 9.96
C TYR A 54 4.25 21.09 10.59
N LYS A 55 4.88 21.13 11.76
CA LYS A 55 5.34 19.92 12.49
C LYS A 55 4.24 18.90 12.71
N ASP A 56 2.98 19.35 12.73
CA ASP A 56 1.82 18.48 12.98
C ASP A 56 1.15 18.00 11.69
N ALA A 57 1.60 18.42 10.50
CA ALA A 57 1.01 17.98 9.23
C ALA A 57 1.20 16.47 9.03
N PHE A 58 2.41 15.98 9.33
CA PHE A 58 2.70 14.55 9.36
C PHE A 58 3.07 14.17 10.80
N ALA A 59 2.21 13.40 11.46
CA ALA A 59 2.50 12.83 12.77
C ALA A 59 3.52 11.70 12.62
N ILE A 60 4.64 11.79 13.33
CA ILE A 60 5.66 10.76 13.38
C ILE A 60 5.80 10.28 14.81
N ASN A 61 5.41 9.03 15.08
CA ASN A 61 5.52 8.37 16.38
C ASN A 61 6.35 7.10 16.23
N GLY A 62 7.68 7.22 16.39
CA GLY A 62 8.59 6.11 16.12
C GLY A 62 8.53 5.69 14.65
N ASP A 63 8.11 4.45 14.38
CA ASP A 63 7.93 3.93 13.02
C ASP A 63 6.53 4.14 12.43
N SER A 64 5.60 4.73 13.20
CA SER A 64 4.27 5.07 12.73
C SER A 64 4.23 6.46 12.13
N TYR A 65 3.69 6.55 10.93
CA TYR A 65 3.49 7.80 10.20
C TYR A 65 2.00 8.03 9.99
N GLY A 66 1.57 9.26 10.17
CA GLY A 66 0.17 9.64 10.01
C GLY A 66 0.01 10.96 9.27
N PHE A 67 -1.11 11.14 8.59
CA PHE A 67 -1.50 12.38 7.92
C PHE A 67 -2.98 12.64 8.12
N ASN A 68 -3.32 13.77 8.75
CA ASN A 68 -4.71 14.16 9.06
C ASN A 68 -5.53 13.03 9.73
N GLY A 69 -4.91 12.27 10.66
CA GLY A 69 -5.57 11.17 11.35
C GLY A 69 -5.59 9.84 10.59
N LEU A 70 -5.11 9.81 9.34
CA LEU A 70 -4.95 8.58 8.57
C LEU A 70 -3.56 7.98 8.80
N ASN A 71 -3.48 6.67 8.87
CA ASN A 71 -2.21 5.97 8.97
C ASN A 71 -1.52 5.87 7.60
N ILE A 72 -0.21 6.06 7.57
CA ILE A 72 0.61 5.87 6.37
C ILE A 72 1.43 4.59 6.54
N VAL A 73 1.33 3.70 5.56
CA VAL A 73 2.10 2.46 5.47
C VAL A 73 2.99 2.53 4.25
N PHE A 74 4.29 2.32 4.44
CA PHE A 74 5.24 2.30 3.34
C PHE A 74 5.35 0.90 2.73
N VAL A 75 5.22 0.84 1.42
CA VAL A 75 5.19 -0.40 0.64
C VAL A 75 6.07 -0.26 -0.61
N PRO A 76 6.58 -1.36 -1.17
CA PRO A 76 7.41 -1.34 -2.38
C PRO A 76 6.53 -1.13 -3.63
N VAL A 77 6.04 0.08 -3.81
CA VAL A 77 5.32 0.52 -5.01
C VAL A 77 6.18 1.50 -5.80
N PRO A 78 5.89 1.72 -7.09
CA PRO A 78 6.59 2.70 -7.90
C PRO A 78 6.58 4.08 -7.25
N GLU A 79 7.64 4.85 -7.48
CA GLU A 79 7.71 6.25 -7.05
C GLU A 79 6.53 7.05 -7.62
N ASN A 80 6.05 8.01 -6.85
CA ASN A 80 4.89 8.84 -7.20
C ASN A 80 3.54 8.10 -7.30
N VAL A 81 3.45 6.86 -6.84
CA VAL A 81 2.17 6.14 -6.73
C VAL A 81 1.76 6.06 -5.27
N VAL A 82 0.59 6.58 -4.95
CA VAL A 82 0.01 6.54 -3.61
C VAL A 82 -1.41 6.00 -3.70
N LEU A 83 -1.71 4.99 -2.90
CA LEU A 83 -3.03 4.40 -2.81
C LEU A 83 -3.62 4.71 -1.42
N CYS A 84 -4.82 5.28 -1.38
CA CYS A 84 -5.60 5.39 -0.16
C CYS A 84 -6.78 4.43 -0.23
N ALA A 85 -6.78 3.42 0.64
CA ALA A 85 -7.79 2.37 0.65
C ALA A 85 -8.03 1.84 2.07
N ARG A 86 -9.21 1.28 2.31
CA ARG A 86 -9.47 0.48 3.52
C ARG A 86 -8.82 -0.89 3.37
N LYS A 87 -8.37 -1.45 4.47
CA LYS A 87 -7.83 -2.83 4.48
C LYS A 87 -8.85 -3.85 4.02
N SER A 88 -10.12 -3.67 4.42
CA SER A 88 -11.23 -4.52 4.00
C SER A 88 -11.52 -4.52 2.50
N HIS A 89 -11.00 -3.53 1.76
CA HIS A 89 -11.16 -3.44 0.30
C HIS A 89 -9.97 -4.01 -0.48
N LEU A 90 -8.92 -4.45 0.20
CA LEU A 90 -7.76 -5.07 -0.42
C LEU A 90 -7.87 -6.59 -0.27
N PHE A 91 -8.10 -7.27 -1.37
CA PHE A 91 -8.24 -8.73 -1.41
C PHE A 91 -7.09 -9.36 -2.16
N TRP A 92 -6.63 -10.46 -1.63
CA TRP A 92 -5.89 -11.39 -2.46
C TRP A 92 -6.83 -12.51 -2.87
N VAL A 93 -6.74 -12.92 -4.11
CA VAL A 93 -7.63 -13.90 -4.71
C VAL A 93 -6.82 -15.08 -5.16
N THR A 94 -7.29 -16.26 -4.87
CA THR A 94 -6.74 -17.53 -5.37
C THR A 94 -7.84 -18.30 -6.08
N ASP A 95 -7.48 -19.04 -7.08
CA ASP A 95 -8.44 -19.85 -7.87
C ASP A 95 -9.09 -20.92 -7.01
N LEU A 96 -8.28 -21.63 -6.20
CA LEU A 96 -8.73 -22.60 -5.22
C LEU A 96 -7.97 -22.40 -3.91
N VAL A 97 -8.68 -22.43 -2.78
CA VAL A 97 -8.06 -22.32 -1.46
C VAL A 97 -7.04 -23.46 -1.22
N SER A 98 -7.27 -24.63 -1.81
CA SER A 98 -6.35 -25.76 -1.77
C SER A 98 -5.07 -25.55 -2.57
N ASP A 99 -5.05 -24.65 -3.55
CA ASP A 99 -3.89 -24.41 -4.41
C ASP A 99 -2.81 -23.56 -3.73
N VAL A 100 -3.16 -22.83 -2.67
CA VAL A 100 -2.18 -22.07 -1.87
C VAL A 100 -1.15 -22.98 -1.21
N ASN A 101 -1.54 -24.22 -0.87
CA ASN A 101 -0.71 -25.18 -0.16
C ASN A 101 -0.45 -26.47 -0.95
N ARG A 102 -0.68 -26.47 -2.26
CA ARG A 102 -0.51 -27.68 -3.07
C ARG A 102 0.96 -27.91 -3.36
N MET A 103 1.54 -28.87 -2.67
CA MET A 103 2.85 -29.41 -2.96
C MET A 103 2.73 -30.75 -3.66
N GLN A 104 3.39 -30.91 -4.79
CA GLN A 104 3.57 -32.18 -5.48
C GLN A 104 5.01 -32.64 -5.35
N MET A 105 5.18 -33.86 -4.89
CA MET A 105 6.48 -34.52 -4.82
C MET A 105 6.44 -35.73 -5.75
N ASP A 106 7.37 -35.79 -6.70
CA ASP A 106 7.42 -36.88 -7.65
C ASP A 106 8.88 -37.24 -7.97
N LYS A 107 9.10 -38.44 -8.52
CA LYS A 107 10.42 -38.91 -8.93
C LYS A 107 10.71 -38.47 -10.35
N ILE A 108 11.98 -38.07 -10.58
CA ILE A 108 12.42 -37.60 -11.92
C ILE A 108 12.42 -38.73 -12.96
N ALA A 109 12.70 -39.95 -12.56
CA ALA A 109 12.60 -41.17 -13.39
C ALA A 109 12.50 -42.43 -12.51
N ASN A 110 12.00 -43.50 -13.09
CA ASN A 110 11.71 -44.76 -12.38
C ASN A 110 12.89 -45.43 -11.66
N ASN A 111 14.12 -45.02 -11.93
CA ASN A 111 15.34 -45.63 -11.34
C ASN A 111 16.34 -44.60 -10.76
N GLN A 112 15.89 -43.37 -10.48
CA GLN A 112 16.74 -42.36 -9.84
C GLN A 112 16.24 -42.02 -8.44
N ASP A 113 17.17 -41.95 -7.47
CA ASP A 113 16.89 -41.49 -6.11
C ASP A 113 16.64 -39.97 -6.02
N LYS A 114 16.48 -39.33 -7.16
CA LYS A 114 16.21 -37.87 -7.20
C LYS A 114 14.70 -37.61 -7.20
N MET A 115 14.27 -36.80 -6.27
CA MET A 115 12.90 -36.29 -6.16
C MET A 115 12.88 -34.80 -6.53
N PHE A 116 11.78 -34.34 -7.13
CA PHE A 116 11.52 -32.91 -7.25
C PHE A 116 10.29 -32.52 -6.45
N LEU A 117 10.34 -31.32 -5.90
CA LEU A 117 9.22 -30.69 -5.23
C LEU A 117 8.69 -29.57 -6.16
N LYS A 118 7.42 -29.69 -6.54
CA LYS A 118 6.75 -28.67 -7.33
C LYS A 118 5.66 -28.01 -6.49
N ASN A 119 5.77 -26.70 -6.32
CA ASN A 119 4.69 -25.88 -5.78
C ASN A 119 4.11 -25.02 -6.90
N VAL A 120 2.82 -25.13 -7.14
CA VAL A 120 2.10 -24.29 -8.12
C VAL A 120 0.99 -23.59 -7.36
N MET A 121 1.04 -22.26 -7.35
CA MET A 121 -0.03 -21.44 -6.77
C MET A 121 -0.48 -20.39 -7.77
N SER A 122 -1.78 -20.11 -7.78
CA SER A 122 -2.37 -19.00 -8.53
C SER A 122 -2.84 -17.96 -7.52
N ILE A 123 -2.21 -16.79 -7.52
CA ILE A 123 -2.54 -15.69 -6.61
C ILE A 123 -2.75 -14.43 -7.44
N GLY A 124 -3.85 -13.74 -7.18
CA GLY A 124 -4.15 -12.42 -7.70
C GLY A 124 -4.40 -11.43 -6.59
N ALA A 125 -4.20 -10.15 -6.85
CA ALA A 125 -4.62 -9.07 -5.97
C ALA A 125 -5.77 -8.31 -6.61
N HIS A 126 -6.78 -7.97 -5.82
CA HIS A 126 -7.93 -7.20 -6.28
C HIS A 126 -8.29 -6.11 -5.29
N VAL A 127 -8.66 -4.95 -5.82
CA VAL A 127 -9.18 -3.83 -5.03
C VAL A 127 -10.69 -3.83 -5.15
N GLY A 128 -11.37 -4.07 -4.05
CA GLY A 128 -12.83 -3.99 -3.98
C GLY A 128 -13.31 -2.55 -4.09
N ASN A 129 -14.51 -2.37 -4.57
CA ASN A 129 -15.23 -1.11 -4.73
C ASN A 129 -14.37 0.14 -5.03
N GLN A 130 -14.00 0.29 -6.28
CA GLN A 130 -13.10 1.37 -6.75
C GLN A 130 -13.61 2.79 -6.39
N LYS A 131 -14.91 2.97 -6.20
CA LYS A 131 -15.52 4.27 -5.82
C LYS A 131 -14.97 4.80 -4.48
N PHE A 132 -14.58 3.93 -3.57
CA PHE A 132 -14.12 4.28 -2.23
C PHE A 132 -12.60 4.29 -2.06
N ASN A 133 -11.85 4.10 -3.13
CA ASN A 133 -10.40 4.10 -3.11
C ASN A 133 -9.86 5.26 -3.93
N VAL A 134 -8.80 5.88 -3.46
CA VAL A 134 -8.14 6.99 -4.15
C VAL A 134 -6.77 6.53 -4.61
N LEU A 135 -6.54 6.55 -5.92
CA LEU A 135 -5.24 6.29 -6.53
C LEU A 135 -4.67 7.60 -7.04
N TYR A 136 -3.49 7.96 -6.54
CA TYR A 136 -2.69 9.06 -7.06
C TYR A 136 -1.53 8.50 -7.88
N VAL A 137 -1.35 9.07 -9.07
CA VAL A 137 -0.21 8.77 -9.95
C VAL A 137 0.40 10.08 -10.37
N GLY A 138 1.61 10.35 -9.92
CA GLY A 138 2.39 11.54 -10.20
C GLY A 138 3.19 11.48 -11.50
#